data_1bc57fbc638e451cf18cc77eecddcc5e
#
_entry.id   1bc57fbc638e451cf18cc77eecddcc5e
#
_cell.length_a   1.000
_cell.length_b   1.000
_cell.length_c   1.000
_cell.angle_alpha   90.00
_cell.angle_beta   90.00
_cell.angle_gamma   90.00
#
_symmetry.space_group_name_H-M   'P 1'
#
loop_
_entity.id
_entity.type
_entity.pdbx_description
1 polymer ?
#
loop_
_entity_poly.entity_id
_entity_poly.type
_entity_poly.pdbx_seq_one_letter_code
_entity_poly.pdbx_strand_id
1 'polypeptide(L)'
;MAGNNPVFSRIDKQLKEDRYAGFGQQPQAQQPYGQGPYATAGTTYPVNNDQLSHQQLQDMYQAPSAGPLQTGRVTFDDVIMKTIGLFTLVVTLAALSWVVTAGSPALTMPFWLAGMFGGLVIGLVIAFKKTVSVPLIVLYSALEGVFVGAFSRVMERAYPGIVATAVVATLCTFAGRFLGYKSGLIKVTSRSRRIFGFALMGYLLFSLVNVIALFAGWTSGWGFGGSGMLGIGISLLGVGLASYSLAIDFDSIDGAVRMGAPQKYSWLLAHGLIVSLVWLYIEIVRLLARLRD
;
A
#
# COMPACT_ATOMS: atom_id res chain seq x y z
N MET A 1 15.96 -2.99 -17.76
CA MET A 1 14.85 -3.93 -17.92
C MET A 1 13.87 -3.65 -16.79
N ALA A 2 12.72 -3.07 -17.11
CA ALA A 2 11.71 -2.67 -16.14
C ALA A 2 11.13 -3.91 -15.46
N GLY A 3 11.08 -3.88 -14.14
CA GLY A 3 10.55 -4.98 -13.33
C GLY A 3 9.08 -5.22 -13.61
N ASN A 4 8.66 -6.47 -13.56
CA ASN A 4 7.32 -7.00 -13.87
C ASN A 4 6.22 -6.61 -12.84
N ASN A 5 6.37 -5.49 -12.14
CA ASN A 5 5.30 -4.97 -11.30
C ASN A 5 4.34 -4.13 -12.17
N PRO A 6 3.06 -4.51 -12.31
CA PRO A 6 2.10 -3.82 -13.16
C PRO A 6 1.89 -2.35 -12.80
N VAL A 7 2.20 -1.94 -11.56
CA VAL A 7 2.16 -0.54 -11.12
C VAL A 7 3.32 0.24 -11.71
N PHE A 8 4.54 -0.32 -11.71
CA PHE A 8 5.73 0.36 -12.24
C PHE A 8 5.78 0.38 -13.76
N SER A 9 5.33 -0.68 -14.42
CA SER A 9 5.20 -0.65 -15.88
C SER A 9 4.22 0.44 -16.35
N ARG A 10 3.21 0.76 -15.53
CA ARG A 10 2.26 1.86 -15.80
C ARG A 10 2.88 3.23 -15.55
N ILE A 11 3.65 3.39 -14.46
CA ILE A 11 4.36 4.63 -14.16
C ILE A 11 5.40 4.90 -15.26
N ASP A 12 6.18 3.90 -15.66
CA ASP A 12 7.16 4.01 -16.75
C ASP A 12 6.51 4.37 -18.08
N LYS A 13 5.33 3.80 -18.38
CA LYS A 13 4.61 4.09 -19.63
C LYS A 13 4.04 5.51 -19.63
N GLN A 14 3.43 5.97 -18.54
CA GLN A 14 2.93 7.33 -18.42
C GLN A 14 4.04 8.38 -18.42
N LEU A 15 5.17 8.12 -17.74
CA LEU A 15 6.33 9.02 -17.77
C LEU A 15 6.96 9.13 -19.17
N LYS A 16 6.90 8.07 -19.98
CA LYS A 16 7.33 8.11 -21.39
C LYS A 16 6.34 8.90 -22.26
N GLU A 17 5.05 8.73 -22.05
CA GLU A 17 3.99 9.47 -22.75
C GLU A 17 4.05 10.97 -22.40
N ASP A 18 4.21 11.32 -21.11
CA ASP A 18 4.33 12.72 -20.66
C ASP A 18 5.64 13.39 -21.12
N ARG A 19 6.75 12.65 -21.27
CA ARG A 19 7.99 13.18 -21.84
C ARG A 19 7.89 13.51 -23.34
N TYR A 20 7.07 12.76 -24.08
CA TYR A 20 6.88 13.01 -25.51
C TYR A 20 5.91 14.16 -25.81
N ALA A 21 5.00 14.49 -24.87
CA ALA A 21 4.03 15.57 -25.02
C ALA A 21 4.63 16.98 -24.86
N GLY A 22 5.89 17.11 -24.43
CA GLY A 22 6.53 18.40 -24.11
C GLY A 22 7.32 19.06 -25.24
N PHE A 23 7.53 18.39 -26.36
CA PHE A 23 8.41 18.91 -27.44
C PHE A 23 7.74 19.02 -28.81
N GLY A 24 6.57 19.60 -28.92
CA GLY A 24 6.01 19.69 -30.27
C GLY A 24 4.72 20.42 -30.50
N GLN A 25 4.21 21.25 -29.61
CA GLN A 25 3.11 22.15 -29.98
C GLN A 25 3.19 23.47 -29.22
N GLN A 26 3.38 24.55 -29.95
CA GLN A 26 3.09 25.91 -29.47
C GLN A 26 1.63 25.97 -29.05
N PRO A 27 1.30 26.39 -27.82
CA PRO A 27 -0.09 26.62 -27.46
C PRO A 27 -0.57 27.91 -28.13
N GLN A 28 -1.53 27.80 -29.04
CA GLN A 28 -2.41 28.91 -29.39
C GLN A 28 -3.14 29.37 -28.13
N ALA A 29 -3.12 30.71 -27.93
CA ALA A 29 -3.78 31.39 -26.85
C ALA A 29 -5.29 31.09 -26.79
N GLN A 30 -5.79 30.87 -25.58
CA GLN A 30 -7.03 31.39 -25.00
C GLN A 30 -7.64 30.41 -23.99
N GLN A 31 -7.61 30.71 -22.69
CA GLN A 31 -8.76 31.17 -21.89
C GLN A 31 -8.38 31.30 -20.41
N PRO A 32 -8.98 32.22 -19.63
CA PRO A 32 -8.57 32.54 -18.28
C PRO A 32 -9.07 31.49 -17.31
N TYR A 33 -8.18 30.84 -16.60
CA TYR A 33 -8.53 29.94 -15.49
C TYR A 33 -8.90 30.73 -14.25
N GLY A 34 -10.11 30.43 -13.76
CA GLY A 34 -10.70 30.97 -12.55
C GLY A 34 -9.87 30.73 -11.30
N GLN A 35 -9.97 31.66 -10.41
CA GLN A 35 -9.35 31.79 -9.12
C GLN A 35 -9.65 30.58 -8.22
N GLY A 36 -8.62 29.86 -7.75
CA GLY A 36 -8.67 28.98 -6.61
C GLY A 36 -8.34 29.74 -5.31
N PRO A 37 -8.83 29.31 -4.13
CA PRO A 37 -8.88 30.13 -2.90
C PRO A 37 -7.59 30.18 -2.07
N TYR A 38 -6.41 30.13 -2.67
CA TYR A 38 -5.12 30.27 -1.97
C TYR A 38 -4.20 31.29 -2.64
N ALA A 39 -4.73 32.47 -2.90
CA ALA A 39 -3.90 33.62 -3.27
C ALA A 39 -3.67 34.48 -2.02
N THR A 40 -2.62 34.18 -1.26
CA THR A 40 -2.05 35.15 -0.32
C THR A 40 -1.09 36.06 -1.07
N ALA A 41 -1.48 37.30 -1.13
CA ALA A 41 -0.69 38.52 -1.35
C ALA A 41 0.67 38.38 -2.05
N GLY A 42 0.67 38.48 -3.36
CA GLY A 42 1.87 38.67 -4.15
C GLY A 42 1.46 39.24 -5.50
N THR A 43 1.55 40.55 -5.64
CA THR A 43 1.46 41.38 -6.83
C THR A 43 1.18 40.69 -8.16
N THR A 44 -0.06 40.86 -8.62
CA THR A 44 -0.50 40.55 -9.99
C THR A 44 0.21 41.50 -10.96
N TYR A 45 1.22 41.00 -11.67
CA TYR A 45 1.77 41.73 -12.83
C TYR A 45 1.08 41.23 -14.09
N PRO A 46 0.54 42.11 -14.96
CA PRO A 46 0.12 41.70 -16.27
C PRO A 46 1.37 41.33 -17.08
N VAL A 47 1.51 40.06 -17.43
CA VAL A 47 2.61 39.58 -18.28
C VAL A 47 2.30 39.99 -19.72
N ASN A 48 2.75 41.19 -20.10
CA ASN A 48 2.99 41.52 -21.51
C ASN A 48 4.34 40.89 -21.88
N ASN A 49 4.32 39.93 -22.78
CA ASN A 49 5.44 39.04 -23.12
C ASN A 49 6.65 39.75 -23.76
N ASP A 50 6.64 41.04 -23.97
CA ASP A 50 7.69 41.73 -24.77
C ASP A 50 8.68 42.58 -23.99
N GLN A 51 8.52 42.73 -22.66
CA GLN A 51 9.49 43.51 -21.88
C GLN A 51 9.60 43.04 -20.42
N LEU A 52 10.11 41.84 -20.21
CA LEU A 52 10.66 41.50 -18.90
C LEU A 52 11.93 42.35 -18.68
N SER A 53 11.93 43.22 -17.66
CA SER A 53 13.13 43.96 -17.32
C SER A 53 14.27 43.00 -16.95
N HIS A 54 15.51 43.37 -17.20
CA HIS A 54 16.68 42.54 -16.82
C HIS A 54 16.65 42.17 -15.33
N GLN A 55 16.06 42.99 -14.49
CA GLN A 55 15.86 42.70 -13.06
C GLN A 55 14.87 41.57 -12.82
N GLN A 56 13.74 41.57 -13.50
CA GLN A 56 12.73 40.50 -13.38
C GLN A 56 13.27 39.13 -13.89
N LEU A 57 14.07 39.17 -14.95
CA LEU A 57 14.76 37.96 -15.41
C LEU A 57 15.78 37.48 -14.36
N GLN A 58 16.55 38.38 -13.75
CA GLN A 58 17.50 38.03 -12.71
C GLN A 58 16.80 37.46 -11.45
N ASP A 59 15.68 38.03 -11.03
CA ASP A 59 14.87 37.53 -9.92
C ASP A 59 14.27 36.15 -10.22
N MET A 60 13.86 35.88 -11.46
CA MET A 60 13.41 34.56 -11.89
C MET A 60 14.56 33.55 -11.88
N TYR A 61 15.79 33.95 -12.28
CA TYR A 61 16.95 33.07 -12.21
C TYR A 61 17.45 32.82 -10.77
N GLN A 62 17.20 33.75 -9.85
CA GLN A 62 17.57 33.63 -8.44
C GLN A 62 16.45 33.00 -7.60
N ALA A 63 15.24 32.85 -8.15
CA ALA A 63 14.15 32.19 -7.45
C ALA A 63 14.54 30.73 -7.12
N PRO A 64 14.35 30.29 -5.88
CA PRO A 64 14.62 28.91 -5.52
C PRO A 64 13.80 27.98 -6.42
N SER A 65 14.42 26.89 -6.90
CA SER A 65 13.73 25.90 -7.71
C SER A 65 12.49 25.39 -6.98
N ALA A 66 11.37 25.25 -7.69
CA ALA A 66 10.14 24.71 -7.12
C ALA A 66 10.40 23.34 -6.47
N GLY A 67 10.05 23.23 -5.19
CA GLY A 67 10.20 21.98 -4.45
C GLY A 67 9.28 20.87 -4.99
N PRO A 68 9.54 19.59 -4.67
CA PRO A 68 8.75 18.45 -5.15
C PRO A 68 7.24 18.58 -4.89
N LEU A 69 6.85 19.19 -3.77
CA LEU A 69 5.44 19.48 -3.44
C LEU A 69 4.81 20.50 -4.40
N GLN A 70 5.56 21.49 -4.85
CA GLN A 70 5.11 22.51 -5.80
C GLN A 70 5.03 21.99 -7.23
N THR A 71 5.84 20.98 -7.56
CA THR A 71 5.86 20.31 -8.87
C THR A 71 4.86 19.16 -8.99
N GLY A 72 4.08 18.85 -7.94
CA GLY A 72 3.10 17.75 -7.94
C GLY A 72 3.74 16.36 -8.04
N ARG A 73 4.98 16.20 -7.54
CA ARG A 73 5.72 14.92 -7.54
C ARG A 73 5.59 14.20 -6.21
N VAL A 74 5.72 12.87 -6.26
CA VAL A 74 5.76 12.02 -5.06
C VAL A 74 6.96 12.37 -4.20
N THR A 75 6.72 12.52 -2.88
CA THR A 75 7.76 12.65 -1.85
C THR A 75 7.62 11.55 -0.82
N PHE A 76 8.70 11.24 -0.08
CA PHE A 76 8.63 10.30 1.04
C PHE A 76 7.62 10.75 2.09
N ASP A 77 7.62 12.04 2.46
CA ASP A 77 6.71 12.59 3.48
C ASP A 77 5.25 12.44 3.07
N ASP A 78 4.93 12.67 1.79
CA ASP A 78 3.57 12.51 1.26
C ASP A 78 3.10 11.06 1.34
N VAL A 79 3.96 10.08 1.03
CA VAL A 79 3.64 8.66 1.18
C VAL A 79 3.47 8.29 2.65
N ILE A 80 4.36 8.73 3.53
CA ILE A 80 4.30 8.46 4.97
C ILE A 80 3.00 9.01 5.57
N MET A 81 2.66 10.27 5.28
CA MET A 81 1.43 10.89 5.80
C MET A 81 0.17 10.14 5.36
N LYS A 82 0.10 9.73 4.08
CA LYS A 82 -1.00 8.92 3.56
C LYS A 82 -1.04 7.52 4.16
N THR A 83 0.12 6.90 4.37
CA THR A 83 0.21 5.60 5.05
C THR A 83 -0.29 5.70 6.49
N ILE A 84 0.12 6.73 7.24
CA ILE A 84 -0.37 6.96 8.61
C ILE A 84 -1.88 7.16 8.61
N GLY A 85 -2.43 7.96 7.69
CA GLY A 85 -3.86 8.19 7.58
C GLY A 85 -4.64 6.89 7.30
N LEU A 86 -4.21 6.11 6.32
CA LEU A 86 -4.84 4.81 6.00
C LEU A 86 -4.67 3.80 7.14
N PHE A 87 -3.50 3.74 7.77
CA PHE A 87 -3.24 2.87 8.91
C PHE A 87 -4.13 3.21 10.11
N THR A 88 -4.28 4.50 10.42
CA THR A 88 -5.20 4.97 11.47
C THR A 88 -6.63 4.56 11.17
N LEU A 89 -7.07 4.67 9.91
CA LEU A 89 -8.40 4.22 9.49
C LEU A 89 -8.57 2.71 9.72
N VAL A 90 -7.59 1.89 9.29
CA VAL A 90 -7.62 0.43 9.50
C VAL A 90 -7.69 0.10 10.98
N VAL A 91 -6.83 0.69 11.82
CA VAL A 91 -6.79 0.41 13.27
C VAL A 91 -8.08 0.85 13.96
N THR A 92 -8.62 2.02 13.61
CA THR A 92 -9.88 2.53 14.18
C THR A 92 -11.03 1.60 13.85
N LEU A 93 -11.17 1.20 12.58
CA LEU A 93 -12.25 0.29 12.18
C LEU A 93 -12.03 -1.14 12.69
N ALA A 94 -10.80 -1.58 12.85
CA ALA A 94 -10.50 -2.85 13.51
C ALA A 94 -10.92 -2.83 14.99
N ALA A 95 -10.63 -1.75 15.71
CA ALA A 95 -11.07 -1.59 17.09
C ALA A 95 -12.61 -1.54 17.20
N LEU A 96 -13.28 -0.79 16.33
CA LEU A 96 -14.73 -0.74 16.26
C LEU A 96 -15.34 -2.11 15.95
N SER A 97 -14.82 -2.81 14.94
CA SER A 97 -15.25 -4.16 14.58
C SER A 97 -15.06 -5.14 15.74
N TRP A 98 -13.93 -5.05 16.44
CA TRP A 98 -13.67 -5.85 17.65
C TRP A 98 -14.73 -5.60 18.73
N VAL A 99 -15.01 -4.35 19.07
CA VAL A 99 -15.99 -3.99 20.11
C VAL A 99 -17.40 -4.46 19.71
N VAL A 100 -17.82 -4.22 18.48
CA VAL A 100 -19.13 -4.65 17.98
C VAL A 100 -19.28 -6.16 18.02
N THR A 101 -18.28 -6.89 17.54
CA THR A 101 -18.31 -8.38 17.54
C THR A 101 -18.14 -8.98 18.94
N ALA A 102 -17.57 -8.23 19.90
CA ALA A 102 -17.54 -8.63 21.31
C ALA A 102 -18.92 -8.56 21.95
N GLY A 103 -19.69 -7.50 21.65
CA GLY A 103 -21.06 -7.31 22.16
C GLY A 103 -22.11 -8.14 21.42
N SER A 104 -21.87 -8.46 20.14
CA SER A 104 -22.81 -9.20 19.27
C SER A 104 -22.07 -10.29 18.48
N PRO A 105 -21.84 -11.47 19.06
CA PRO A 105 -21.09 -12.56 18.40
C PRO A 105 -21.68 -13.01 17.05
N ALA A 106 -22.98 -12.84 16.83
CA ALA A 106 -23.65 -13.15 15.57
C ALA A 106 -23.12 -12.31 14.39
N LEU A 107 -22.59 -11.11 14.65
CA LEU A 107 -22.03 -10.23 13.63
C LEU A 107 -20.57 -10.59 13.23
N THR A 108 -19.91 -11.48 13.96
CA THR A 108 -18.50 -11.82 13.71
C THR A 108 -18.30 -12.40 12.30
N MET A 109 -19.12 -13.40 11.92
CA MET A 109 -19.02 -14.04 10.61
C MET A 109 -19.41 -13.09 9.46
N PRO A 110 -20.52 -12.33 9.53
CA PRO A 110 -20.83 -11.29 8.55
C PRO A 110 -19.71 -10.27 8.37
N PHE A 111 -19.11 -9.75 9.44
CA PHE A 111 -18.03 -8.77 9.36
C PHE A 111 -16.76 -9.37 8.76
N TRP A 112 -16.42 -10.62 9.15
CA TRP A 112 -15.29 -11.34 8.56
C TRP A 112 -15.47 -11.52 7.05
N LEU A 113 -16.61 -12.09 6.64
CA LEU A 113 -16.86 -12.37 5.22
C LEU A 113 -17.01 -11.09 4.39
N ALA A 114 -17.74 -10.10 4.88
CA ALA A 114 -17.91 -8.82 4.18
C ALA A 114 -16.57 -8.10 4.01
N GLY A 115 -15.73 -8.05 5.05
CA GLY A 115 -14.40 -7.44 4.98
C GLY A 115 -13.47 -8.22 4.06
N MET A 116 -13.43 -9.56 4.18
CA MET A 116 -12.58 -10.42 3.36
C MET A 116 -12.95 -10.35 1.87
N PHE A 117 -14.19 -10.63 1.52
CA PHE A 117 -14.63 -10.61 0.12
C PHE A 117 -14.73 -9.21 -0.44
N GLY A 118 -15.22 -8.23 0.34
CA GLY A 118 -15.27 -6.84 -0.06
C GLY A 118 -13.87 -6.28 -0.29
N GLY A 119 -12.93 -6.53 0.64
CA GLY A 119 -11.52 -6.17 0.50
C GLY A 119 -10.88 -6.81 -0.74
N LEU A 120 -11.10 -8.11 -0.95
CA LEU A 120 -10.60 -8.83 -2.12
C LEU A 120 -11.09 -8.20 -3.42
N VAL A 121 -12.40 -7.97 -3.55
CA VAL A 121 -12.99 -7.38 -4.76
C VAL A 121 -12.46 -5.98 -5.02
N ILE A 122 -12.45 -5.11 -3.99
CA ILE A 122 -11.95 -3.74 -4.13
C ILE A 122 -10.45 -3.75 -4.41
N GLY A 123 -9.67 -4.61 -3.76
CA GLY A 123 -8.24 -4.79 -4.02
C GLY A 123 -7.94 -5.20 -5.46
N LEU A 124 -8.70 -6.16 -6.00
CA LEU A 124 -8.61 -6.54 -7.42
C LEU A 124 -8.99 -5.38 -8.35
N VAL A 125 -10.07 -4.65 -8.04
CA VAL A 125 -10.45 -3.46 -8.82
C VAL A 125 -9.32 -2.43 -8.84
N ILE A 126 -8.69 -2.13 -7.68
CA ILE A 126 -7.54 -1.22 -7.59
C ILE A 126 -6.37 -1.75 -8.42
N ALA A 127 -6.08 -3.05 -8.33
CA ALA A 127 -4.97 -3.69 -9.03
C ALA A 127 -5.11 -3.62 -10.56
N PHE A 128 -6.33 -3.76 -11.09
CA PHE A 128 -6.60 -3.75 -12.54
C PHE A 128 -6.97 -2.37 -13.10
N LYS A 129 -7.37 -1.43 -12.24
CA LYS A 129 -7.74 -0.08 -12.67
C LYS A 129 -6.52 0.69 -13.16
N LYS A 130 -6.64 1.33 -14.33
CA LYS A 130 -5.54 2.11 -14.94
C LYS A 130 -5.25 3.44 -14.22
N THR A 131 -6.22 3.98 -13.49
CA THR A 131 -6.10 5.26 -12.79
C THR A 131 -6.13 5.07 -11.29
N VAL A 132 -5.30 5.83 -10.55
CA VAL A 132 -5.35 5.84 -9.09
C VAL A 132 -6.68 6.43 -8.62
N SER A 133 -7.39 5.70 -7.77
CA SER A 133 -8.68 6.11 -7.21
C SER A 133 -8.60 6.15 -5.69
N VAL A 134 -8.47 7.34 -5.14
CA VAL A 134 -8.40 7.56 -3.68
C VAL A 134 -9.62 7.00 -2.95
N PRO A 135 -10.87 7.20 -3.42
CA PRO A 135 -12.04 6.63 -2.74
C PRO A 135 -12.01 5.10 -2.62
N LEU A 136 -11.51 4.39 -3.66
CA LEU A 136 -11.39 2.94 -3.61
C LEU A 136 -10.32 2.50 -2.61
N ILE A 137 -9.21 3.22 -2.52
CA ILE A 137 -8.14 2.95 -1.56
C ILE A 137 -8.64 3.12 -0.11
N VAL A 138 -9.38 4.21 0.15
CA VAL A 138 -9.98 4.46 1.47
C VAL A 138 -11.03 3.39 1.80
N LEU A 139 -11.90 3.03 0.84
CA LEU A 139 -12.89 1.98 1.02
C LEU A 139 -12.24 0.61 1.29
N TYR A 140 -11.17 0.28 0.55
CA TYR A 140 -10.39 -0.93 0.81
C TYR A 140 -9.86 -0.95 2.25
N SER A 141 -9.20 0.14 2.68
CA SER A 141 -8.66 0.24 4.03
C SER A 141 -9.73 0.14 5.11
N ALA A 142 -10.94 0.65 4.83
CA ALA A 142 -12.07 0.51 5.74
C ALA A 142 -12.54 -0.96 5.86
N LEU A 143 -12.70 -1.65 4.74
CA LEU A 143 -13.09 -3.07 4.72
C LEU A 143 -12.01 -3.96 5.36
N GLU A 144 -10.74 -3.65 5.10
CA GLU A 144 -9.61 -4.34 5.70
C GLU A 144 -9.62 -4.18 7.22
N GLY A 145 -9.90 -2.97 7.73
CA GLY A 145 -10.05 -2.73 9.17
C GLY A 145 -11.17 -3.57 9.80
N VAL A 146 -12.34 -3.60 9.16
CA VAL A 146 -13.47 -4.43 9.62
C VAL A 146 -13.08 -5.91 9.65
N PHE A 147 -12.42 -6.39 8.60
CA PHE A 147 -11.92 -7.76 8.52
C PHE A 147 -10.91 -8.10 9.63
N VAL A 148 -9.88 -7.26 9.78
CA VAL A 148 -8.83 -7.45 10.78
C VAL A 148 -9.42 -7.49 12.19
N GLY A 149 -10.37 -6.62 12.52
CA GLY A 149 -11.02 -6.59 13.84
C GLY A 149 -11.81 -7.86 14.14
N ALA A 150 -12.63 -8.32 13.20
CA ALA A 150 -13.41 -9.56 13.34
C ALA A 150 -12.49 -10.80 13.41
N PHE A 151 -11.48 -10.87 12.54
CA PHE A 151 -10.47 -11.93 12.54
C PHE A 151 -9.70 -11.98 13.87
N SER A 152 -9.20 -10.83 14.32
CA SER A 152 -8.47 -10.72 15.59
C SER A 152 -9.34 -11.15 16.78
N ARG A 153 -10.63 -10.80 16.78
CA ARG A 153 -11.55 -11.22 17.83
C ARG A 153 -11.71 -12.73 17.90
N VAL A 154 -11.82 -13.41 16.76
CA VAL A 154 -11.90 -14.88 16.70
C VAL A 154 -10.61 -15.51 17.22
N MET A 155 -9.46 -15.01 16.76
CA MET A 155 -8.16 -15.53 17.18
C MET A 155 -7.88 -15.32 18.66
N GLU A 156 -8.21 -14.14 19.21
CA GLU A 156 -8.05 -13.85 20.64
C GLU A 156 -8.94 -14.73 21.53
N ARG A 157 -10.14 -15.07 21.04
CA ARG A 157 -11.04 -15.98 21.78
C ARG A 157 -10.52 -17.42 21.82
N ALA A 158 -9.91 -17.85 20.71
CA ALA A 158 -9.32 -19.20 20.61
C ALA A 158 -7.98 -19.28 21.35
N TYR A 159 -7.17 -18.23 21.26
CA TYR A 159 -5.79 -18.17 21.76
C TYR A 159 -5.55 -16.85 22.53
N PRO A 160 -5.92 -16.76 23.81
CA PRO A 160 -5.81 -15.52 24.58
C PRO A 160 -4.39 -14.91 24.55
N GLY A 161 -4.30 -13.58 24.32
CA GLY A 161 -3.05 -12.82 24.23
C GLY A 161 -2.33 -12.92 22.88
N ILE A 162 -2.88 -13.65 21.89
CA ILE A 162 -2.26 -13.82 20.58
C ILE A 162 -2.19 -12.51 19.80
N VAL A 163 -3.25 -11.69 19.88
CA VAL A 163 -3.37 -10.44 19.13
C VAL A 163 -2.30 -9.44 19.57
N ALA A 164 -2.14 -9.23 20.89
CA ALA A 164 -1.12 -8.34 21.41
C ALA A 164 0.29 -8.77 20.98
N THR A 165 0.59 -10.07 21.08
CA THR A 165 1.87 -10.64 20.66
C THR A 165 2.10 -10.44 19.16
N ALA A 166 1.09 -10.68 18.33
CA ALA A 166 1.17 -10.52 16.89
C ALA A 166 1.35 -9.06 16.47
N VAL A 167 0.66 -8.12 17.10
CA VAL A 167 0.84 -6.67 16.85
C VAL A 167 2.28 -6.25 17.12
N VAL A 168 2.81 -6.60 18.29
CA VAL A 168 4.21 -6.28 18.65
C VAL A 168 5.18 -6.92 17.65
N ALA A 169 5.01 -8.21 17.33
CA ALA A 169 5.87 -8.90 16.37
C ALA A 169 5.81 -8.28 14.97
N THR A 170 4.62 -7.86 14.51
CA THR A 170 4.43 -7.16 13.22
C THR A 170 5.16 -5.83 13.21
N LEU A 171 4.99 -5.01 14.24
CA LEU A 171 5.66 -3.70 14.35
C LEU A 171 7.19 -3.84 14.44
N CYS A 172 7.68 -4.82 15.21
CA CYS A 172 9.12 -5.11 15.28
C CYS A 172 9.67 -5.59 13.92
N THR A 173 8.94 -6.45 13.22
CA THR A 173 9.33 -6.91 11.88
C THR A 173 9.33 -5.75 10.88
N PHE A 174 8.31 -4.91 10.90
CA PHE A 174 8.25 -3.70 10.06
C PHE A 174 9.44 -2.77 10.34
N ALA A 175 9.69 -2.44 11.62
CA ALA A 175 10.82 -1.60 12.01
C ALA A 175 12.16 -2.22 11.58
N GLY A 176 12.36 -3.51 11.81
CA GLY A 176 13.55 -4.24 11.39
C GLY A 176 13.76 -4.21 9.86
N ARG A 177 12.69 -4.39 9.09
CA ARG A 177 12.74 -4.29 7.61
C ARG A 177 13.02 -2.88 7.13
N PHE A 178 12.40 -1.88 7.74
CA PHE A 178 12.66 -0.47 7.42
C PHE A 178 14.11 -0.08 7.70
N LEU A 179 14.62 -0.42 8.89
CA LEU A 179 16.02 -0.15 9.25
C LEU A 179 17.01 -0.92 8.37
N GLY A 180 16.73 -2.20 8.09
CA GLY A 180 17.55 -3.01 7.20
C GLY A 180 17.58 -2.50 5.76
N TYR A 181 16.45 -1.97 5.27
CA TYR A 181 16.40 -1.32 3.96
C TYR A 181 17.16 0.02 3.98
N LYS A 182 16.90 0.89 4.96
CA LYS A 182 17.56 2.19 5.10
C LYS A 182 19.09 2.07 5.26
N SER A 183 19.58 1.06 5.98
CA SER A 183 21.01 0.79 6.15
C SER A 183 21.68 0.14 4.93
N GLY A 184 20.90 -0.23 3.89
CA GLY A 184 21.42 -0.90 2.71
C GLY A 184 21.78 -2.39 2.91
N LEU A 185 21.47 -2.96 4.08
CA LEU A 185 21.64 -4.40 4.34
C LEU A 185 20.67 -5.24 3.52
N ILE A 186 19.44 -4.74 3.31
CA ILE A 186 18.43 -5.39 2.52
C ILE A 186 18.37 -4.71 1.16
N LYS A 187 18.83 -5.41 0.12
CA LYS A 187 18.79 -4.91 -1.26
C LYS A 187 17.76 -5.68 -2.07
N VAL A 188 16.85 -4.95 -2.70
CA VAL A 188 15.87 -5.52 -3.61
C VAL A 188 16.45 -5.52 -5.02
N THR A 189 16.67 -6.71 -5.58
CA THR A 189 17.22 -6.90 -6.91
C THR A 189 16.16 -7.41 -7.88
N SER A 190 16.35 -7.26 -9.18
CA SER A 190 15.44 -7.82 -10.21
C SER A 190 15.31 -9.34 -10.10
N ARG A 191 16.39 -10.03 -9.71
CA ARG A 191 16.37 -11.48 -9.48
C ARG A 191 15.52 -11.84 -8.26
N SER A 192 15.71 -11.15 -7.12
CA SER A 192 14.96 -11.42 -5.90
C SER A 192 13.46 -11.09 -6.06
N ARG A 193 13.10 -10.03 -6.78
CA ARG A 193 11.72 -9.71 -7.15
C ARG A 193 11.06 -10.83 -7.97
N ARG A 194 11.80 -11.43 -8.93
CA ARG A 194 11.29 -12.53 -9.74
C ARG A 194 11.06 -13.78 -8.89
N ILE A 195 12.03 -14.15 -8.05
CA ILE A 195 11.90 -15.29 -7.12
C ILE A 195 10.72 -15.08 -6.19
N PHE A 196 10.60 -13.90 -5.59
CA PHE A 196 9.46 -13.54 -4.75
C PHE A 196 8.13 -13.67 -5.50
N GLY A 197 8.05 -13.18 -6.74
CA GLY A 197 6.83 -13.26 -7.55
C GLY A 197 6.38 -14.70 -7.79
N PHE A 198 7.30 -15.62 -8.10
CA PHE A 198 6.98 -17.04 -8.26
C PHE A 198 6.58 -17.70 -6.92
N ALA A 199 7.30 -17.40 -5.84
CA ALA A 199 6.99 -17.91 -4.52
C ALA A 199 5.63 -17.40 -4.01
N LEU A 200 5.33 -16.12 -4.23
CA LEU A 200 4.04 -15.51 -3.92
C LEU A 200 2.90 -16.16 -4.71
N MET A 201 3.10 -16.37 -6.03
CA MET A 201 2.10 -17.03 -6.87
C MET A 201 1.81 -18.45 -6.38
N GLY A 202 2.86 -19.22 -6.07
CA GLY A 202 2.71 -20.57 -5.49
C GLY A 202 1.96 -20.54 -4.16
N TYR A 203 2.30 -19.59 -3.28
CA TYR A 203 1.63 -19.41 -2.00
C TYR A 203 0.15 -19.02 -2.15
N LEU A 204 -0.17 -18.13 -3.06
CA LEU A 204 -1.56 -17.72 -3.35
C LEU A 204 -2.38 -18.87 -3.94
N LEU A 205 -1.81 -19.65 -4.87
CA LEU A 205 -2.47 -20.83 -5.43
C LEU A 205 -2.72 -21.89 -4.34
N PHE A 206 -1.74 -22.17 -3.50
CA PHE A 206 -1.90 -23.07 -2.36
C PHE A 206 -2.99 -22.57 -1.40
N SER A 207 -3.02 -21.27 -1.08
CA SER A 207 -4.03 -20.67 -0.21
C SER A 207 -5.43 -20.74 -0.83
N LEU A 208 -5.54 -20.53 -2.14
CA LEU A 208 -6.81 -20.66 -2.87
C LEU A 208 -7.33 -22.11 -2.82
N VAL A 209 -6.47 -23.08 -3.10
CA VAL A 209 -6.81 -24.51 -3.02
C VAL A 209 -7.25 -24.86 -1.60
N ASN A 210 -6.58 -24.35 -0.57
CA ASN A 210 -6.95 -24.55 0.82
C ASN A 210 -8.34 -23.99 1.16
N VAL A 211 -8.64 -22.78 0.69
CA VAL A 211 -9.97 -22.15 0.90
C VAL A 211 -11.05 -22.98 0.21
N ILE A 212 -10.84 -23.40 -1.04
CA ILE A 212 -11.78 -24.24 -1.79
C ILE A 212 -12.00 -25.58 -1.06
N ALA A 213 -10.93 -26.22 -0.62
CA ALA A 213 -11.01 -27.50 0.10
C ALA A 213 -11.76 -27.40 1.43
N LEU A 214 -11.62 -26.27 2.14
CA LEU A 214 -12.35 -25.98 3.37
C LEU A 214 -13.85 -25.84 3.09
N PHE A 215 -14.25 -25.07 2.07
CA PHE A 215 -15.65 -24.92 1.68
C PHE A 215 -16.27 -26.20 1.10
N ALA A 216 -15.46 -27.03 0.42
CA ALA A 216 -15.89 -28.32 -0.08
C ALA A 216 -15.98 -29.42 1.02
N GLY A 217 -15.57 -29.11 2.24
CA GLY A 217 -15.55 -30.08 3.35
C GLY A 217 -14.46 -31.15 3.24
N TRP A 218 -13.46 -30.99 2.35
CA TRP A 218 -12.35 -31.93 2.18
C TRP A 218 -11.32 -31.82 3.31
N THR A 219 -11.25 -30.67 3.95
CA THR A 219 -10.35 -30.40 5.07
C THR A 219 -11.10 -29.63 6.16
N SER A 220 -10.56 -29.68 7.39
CA SER A 220 -11.09 -28.92 8.54
C SER A 220 -9.97 -28.11 9.20
N GLY A 221 -10.33 -27.14 10.03
CA GLY A 221 -9.38 -26.34 10.80
C GLY A 221 -8.38 -25.58 9.92
N TRP A 222 -7.10 -25.98 9.96
CA TRP A 222 -6.01 -25.29 9.25
C TRP A 222 -5.83 -25.72 7.77
N GLY A 223 -6.70 -26.59 7.26
CA GLY A 223 -6.62 -27.09 5.90
C GLY A 223 -5.49 -28.10 5.70
N PHE A 224 -4.97 -28.23 4.47
CA PHE A 224 -3.94 -29.22 4.10
C PHE A 224 -2.63 -29.10 4.89
N GLY A 225 -2.32 -27.94 5.45
CA GLY A 225 -1.12 -27.74 6.27
C GLY A 225 -1.22 -28.31 7.67
N GLY A 226 -2.44 -28.41 8.23
CA GLY A 226 -2.66 -28.76 9.64
C GLY A 226 -1.95 -27.80 10.63
N SER A 227 -1.87 -28.22 11.90
CA SER A 227 -1.11 -27.51 12.94
C SER A 227 0.32 -28.08 13.13
N GLY A 228 0.65 -29.18 12.47
CA GLY A 228 1.96 -29.84 12.59
C GLY A 228 3.12 -29.10 11.90
N MET A 229 4.28 -29.76 11.85
CA MET A 229 5.53 -29.22 11.28
C MET A 229 5.36 -28.61 9.87
N LEU A 230 4.56 -29.24 9.02
CA LEU A 230 4.27 -28.75 7.67
C LEU A 230 3.50 -27.42 7.72
N GLY A 231 2.47 -27.33 8.56
CA GLY A 231 1.69 -26.11 8.74
C GLY A 231 2.50 -24.95 9.28
N ILE A 232 3.39 -25.20 10.25
CA ILE A 232 4.34 -24.23 10.79
C ILE A 232 5.30 -23.79 9.68
N GLY A 233 5.84 -24.70 8.88
CA GLY A 233 6.71 -24.36 7.75
C GLY A 233 6.04 -23.49 6.71
N ILE A 234 4.77 -23.76 6.37
CA ILE A 234 3.95 -22.94 5.46
C ILE A 234 3.71 -21.54 6.06
N SER A 235 3.42 -21.44 7.37
CA SER A 235 3.25 -20.15 8.02
C SER A 235 4.55 -19.34 8.07
N LEU A 236 5.70 -19.97 8.34
CA LEU A 236 7.01 -19.34 8.28
C LEU A 236 7.31 -18.81 6.88
N LEU A 237 6.99 -19.58 5.83
CA LEU A 237 7.09 -19.12 4.45
C LEU A 237 6.19 -17.90 4.22
N GLY A 238 4.94 -17.92 4.67
CA GLY A 238 4.00 -16.80 4.58
C GLY A 238 4.52 -15.54 5.27
N VAL A 239 4.99 -15.66 6.51
CA VAL A 239 5.64 -14.56 7.26
C VAL A 239 6.88 -14.04 6.51
N GLY A 240 7.70 -14.93 5.97
CA GLY A 240 8.87 -14.57 5.17
C GLY A 240 8.50 -13.76 3.91
N LEU A 241 7.49 -14.23 3.17
CA LEU A 241 6.98 -13.55 1.97
C LEU A 241 6.35 -12.18 2.33
N ALA A 242 5.47 -12.14 3.33
CA ALA A 242 4.85 -10.90 3.78
C ALA A 242 5.88 -9.88 4.31
N SER A 243 6.89 -10.35 5.04
CA SER A 243 8.00 -9.52 5.48
C SER A 243 8.87 -9.02 4.32
N TYR A 244 9.08 -9.83 3.27
CA TYR A 244 9.85 -9.41 2.10
C TYR A 244 9.06 -8.45 1.20
N SER A 245 7.71 -8.55 1.16
CA SER A 245 6.90 -7.59 0.42
C SER A 245 7.09 -6.16 0.92
N LEU A 246 7.26 -5.94 2.23
CA LEU A 246 7.59 -4.63 2.80
C LEU A 246 8.89 -4.05 2.22
N ALA A 247 9.93 -4.88 2.03
CA ALA A 247 11.17 -4.40 1.41
C ALA A 247 10.95 -3.99 -0.06
N ILE A 248 10.09 -4.71 -0.79
CA ILE A 248 9.70 -4.34 -2.16
C ILE A 248 8.90 -3.03 -2.16
N ASP A 249 8.03 -2.82 -1.17
CA ASP A 249 7.25 -1.58 -1.05
C ASP A 249 8.18 -0.38 -0.80
N PHE A 250 9.15 -0.50 0.10
CA PHE A 250 10.14 0.55 0.34
C PHE A 250 10.97 0.87 -0.91
N ASP A 251 11.46 -0.15 -1.63
CA ASP A 251 12.19 0.01 -2.87
C ASP A 251 11.32 0.65 -3.97
N SER A 252 10.02 0.35 -3.96
CA SER A 252 9.02 0.92 -4.87
C SER A 252 8.78 2.39 -4.59
N ILE A 253 8.71 2.79 -3.32
CA ILE A 253 8.57 4.19 -2.89
C ILE A 253 9.83 4.98 -3.31
N ASP A 254 11.02 4.46 -2.99
CA ASP A 254 12.29 5.09 -3.36
C ASP A 254 12.41 5.25 -4.88
N GLY A 255 12.06 4.22 -5.64
CA GLY A 255 12.02 4.27 -7.11
C GLY A 255 11.06 5.34 -7.63
N ALA A 256 9.84 5.44 -7.07
CA ALA A 256 8.85 6.44 -7.48
C ALA A 256 9.31 7.87 -7.19
N VAL A 257 9.94 8.11 -6.02
CA VAL A 257 10.50 9.41 -5.65
C VAL A 257 11.65 9.78 -6.59
N ARG A 258 12.59 8.86 -6.84
CA ARG A 258 13.74 9.11 -7.76
C ARG A 258 13.30 9.40 -9.20
N MET A 259 12.25 8.72 -9.68
CA MET A 259 11.71 8.94 -11.02
C MET A 259 10.86 10.21 -11.12
N GLY A 260 10.53 10.87 -10.00
CA GLY A 260 9.66 12.03 -9.98
C GLY A 260 8.23 11.70 -10.39
N ALA A 261 7.70 10.55 -9.98
CA ALA A 261 6.36 10.11 -10.31
C ALA A 261 5.29 11.14 -9.86
N PRO A 262 4.13 11.25 -10.56
CA PRO A 262 3.06 12.17 -10.17
C PRO A 262 2.55 11.90 -8.75
N GLN A 263 2.27 12.97 -7.99
CA GLN A 263 1.88 12.92 -6.58
C GLN A 263 0.70 11.97 -6.27
N LYS A 264 -0.23 11.81 -7.20
CA LYS A 264 -1.36 10.89 -7.05
C LYS A 264 -0.96 9.44 -6.74
N TYR A 265 0.25 9.02 -7.19
CA TYR A 265 0.75 7.65 -6.93
C TYR A 265 1.16 7.41 -5.48
N SER A 266 1.36 8.46 -4.67
CA SER A 266 1.63 8.29 -3.24
C SER A 266 0.49 7.57 -2.50
N TRP A 267 -0.77 7.72 -2.93
CA TRP A 267 -1.89 6.94 -2.40
C TRP A 267 -1.78 5.45 -2.70
N LEU A 268 -1.35 5.10 -3.92
CA LEU A 268 -1.17 3.71 -4.31
C LEU A 268 0.03 3.05 -3.60
N LEU A 269 1.11 3.81 -3.39
CA LEU A 269 2.28 3.37 -2.62
C LEU A 269 1.93 3.17 -1.14
N ALA A 270 1.19 4.10 -0.55
CA ALA A 270 0.67 3.97 0.81
C ALA A 270 -0.26 2.76 0.96
N HIS A 271 -1.15 2.53 -0.01
CA HIS A 271 -2.01 1.36 -0.06
C HIS A 271 -1.21 0.05 -0.08
N GLY A 272 -0.15 -0.03 -0.90
CA GLY A 272 0.74 -1.20 -0.94
C GLY A 272 1.34 -1.53 0.43
N LEU A 273 1.84 -0.52 1.14
CA LEU A 273 2.36 -0.69 2.52
C LEU A 273 1.30 -1.22 3.48
N ILE A 274 0.05 -0.73 3.41
CA ILE A 274 -1.05 -1.21 4.27
C ILE A 274 -1.36 -2.68 3.96
N VAL A 275 -1.47 -3.05 2.69
CA VAL A 275 -1.69 -4.46 2.28
C VAL A 275 -0.61 -5.38 2.84
N SER A 276 0.65 -5.00 2.68
CA SER A 276 1.79 -5.79 3.17
C SER A 276 1.82 -5.91 4.70
N LEU A 277 1.50 -4.81 5.42
CA LEU A 277 1.44 -4.79 6.89
C LEU A 277 0.32 -5.69 7.42
N VAL A 278 -0.88 -5.59 6.87
CA VAL A 278 -2.02 -6.41 7.29
C VAL A 278 -1.76 -7.88 6.95
N TRP A 279 -1.22 -8.18 5.76
CA TRP A 279 -0.84 -9.55 5.42
C TRP A 279 0.18 -10.11 6.40
N LEU A 280 1.24 -9.36 6.72
CA LEU A 280 2.24 -9.77 7.71
C LEU A 280 1.61 -10.06 9.08
N TYR A 281 0.70 -9.18 9.54
CA TYR A 281 -0.03 -9.40 10.79
C TYR A 281 -0.82 -10.71 10.77
N ILE A 282 -1.59 -10.97 9.71
CA ILE A 282 -2.38 -12.20 9.59
C ILE A 282 -1.49 -13.43 9.59
N GLU A 283 -0.37 -13.42 8.87
CA GLU A 283 0.56 -14.56 8.83
C GLU A 283 1.23 -14.80 10.19
N ILE A 284 1.57 -13.75 10.92
CA ILE A 284 2.12 -13.87 12.29
C ILE A 284 1.07 -14.45 13.23
N VAL A 285 -0.19 -13.98 13.19
CA VAL A 285 -1.28 -14.56 13.98
C VAL A 285 -1.45 -16.04 13.67
N ARG A 286 -1.47 -16.42 12.37
CA ARG A 286 -1.60 -17.81 11.93
C ARG A 286 -0.44 -18.68 12.39
N LEU A 287 0.79 -18.16 12.33
CA LEU A 287 1.98 -18.85 12.83
C LEU A 287 1.88 -19.09 14.34
N LEU A 288 1.57 -18.03 15.10
CA LEU A 288 1.45 -18.13 16.56
C LEU A 288 0.32 -19.05 16.99
N ALA A 289 -0.81 -19.05 16.29
CA ALA A 289 -1.92 -19.95 16.55
C ALA A 289 -1.51 -21.42 16.33
N ARG A 290 -0.85 -21.73 15.22
CA ARG A 290 -0.34 -23.10 14.95
C ARG A 290 0.73 -23.58 15.93
N LEU A 291 1.49 -22.67 16.51
CA LEU A 291 2.48 -23.01 17.55
C LEU A 291 1.82 -23.29 18.91
N ARG A 292 0.57 -22.88 19.10
CA ARG A 292 -0.21 -23.12 20.33
C ARG A 292 -1.18 -24.29 20.24
N ASP A 293 -1.46 -24.79 19.01
CA ASP A 293 -2.23 -25.99 18.72
C ASP A 293 -1.36 -27.25 18.92
#